data_c71465c2b1fa63d7d61351678b5f16d9
#
_entry.id   c71465c2b1fa63d7d61351678b5f16d9
#
_cell.length_a   1.000
_cell.length_b   1.000
_cell.length_c   1.000
_cell.angle_alpha   90.00
_cell.angle_beta   90.00
_cell.angle_gamma   90.00
#
_symmetry.space_group_name_H-M   'P 1'
#
loop_
_entity.id
_entity.type
_entity.pdbx_description
1 polymer ?
#
loop_
_entity_poly.entity_id
_entity_poly.type
_entity_poly.pdbx_seq_one_letter_code
_entity_poly.pdbx_strand_id
1 'polypeptide(L)'
;MKISFIAPILLCLAFLSHAGEKDDRSPSKKYEGAIAVGQISCSMSFVSANANAQLGKQDDEKSDWRGCIEEHKGRVKFAYDAFAKTVKKPAARAALKEHYILTVSSLAGIEPESGEIVLSYRRRQAELKVRANEQWTRFEVEN
;
A
#
# COMPACT_ATOMS: atom_id res chain seq x y z
N MET A 1 59.37 -10.48 -6.48
CA MET A 1 58.06 -10.25 -7.05
C MET A 1 57.13 -9.80 -5.94
N LYS A 2 56.82 -8.48 -5.87
CA LYS A 2 55.85 -7.90 -4.91
C LYS A 2 54.59 -7.58 -5.69
N ILE A 3 53.51 -8.31 -5.43
CA ILE A 3 52.21 -8.06 -6.02
C ILE A 3 51.42 -7.23 -5.01
N SER A 4 51.26 -5.93 -5.31
CA SER A 4 50.42 -5.03 -4.57
C SER A 4 48.97 -5.24 -5.00
N PHE A 5 48.16 -5.79 -4.10
CA PHE A 5 46.70 -5.77 -4.22
C PHE A 5 46.17 -4.47 -3.61
N ILE A 6 45.86 -3.50 -4.44
CA ILE A 6 44.99 -2.37 -4.09
C ILE A 6 43.68 -2.62 -4.80
N ALA A 7 42.71 -3.18 -4.07
CA ALA A 7 41.37 -3.43 -4.53
C ALA A 7 40.44 -2.26 -4.12
N PRO A 8 39.36 -2.01 -4.85
CA PRO A 8 38.62 -0.74 -4.85
C PRO A 8 37.55 -0.70 -3.77
N ILE A 9 37.78 0.14 -2.76
CA ILE A 9 36.77 0.50 -1.74
C ILE A 9 36.13 1.86 -2.13
N LEU A 10 35.60 2.00 -3.32
CA LEU A 10 35.06 3.29 -3.78
C LEU A 10 33.69 3.20 -4.45
N LEU A 11 32.91 2.15 -4.20
CA LEU A 11 31.59 2.00 -4.84
C LEU A 11 30.39 1.94 -3.89
N CYS A 12 30.54 2.22 -2.59
CA CYS A 12 29.42 2.15 -1.63
C CYS A 12 28.89 3.50 -1.14
N LEU A 13 29.36 4.64 -1.68
CA LEU A 13 28.95 5.98 -1.21
C LEU A 13 27.88 6.66 -2.07
N ALA A 14 27.38 6.02 -3.13
CA ALA A 14 26.41 6.64 -4.04
C ALA A 14 24.94 6.42 -3.66
N PHE A 15 24.62 5.68 -2.60
CA PHE A 15 23.22 5.38 -2.24
C PHE A 15 22.63 6.19 -1.07
N LEU A 16 23.38 7.15 -0.51
CA LEU A 16 22.94 7.91 0.68
C LEU A 16 22.45 9.34 0.38
N SER A 17 22.33 9.75 -0.89
CA SER A 17 21.94 11.13 -1.24
C SER A 17 20.50 11.28 -1.75
N HIS A 18 19.59 10.34 -1.51
CA HIS A 18 18.17 10.50 -1.87
C HIS A 18 17.27 10.98 -0.71
N ALA A 19 17.83 11.40 0.40
CA ALA A 19 17.11 11.98 1.51
C ALA A 19 16.84 13.49 1.29
N GLY A 20 16.01 13.85 0.32
CA GLY A 20 15.69 15.27 0.10
C GLY A 20 14.98 15.61 -1.19
N GLU A 21 14.71 14.67 -2.05
CA GLU A 21 13.92 14.93 -3.26
C GLU A 21 12.48 15.23 -2.85
N LYS A 22 12.07 16.49 -3.02
CA LYS A 22 10.66 16.87 -2.81
C LYS A 22 9.83 16.02 -3.74
N ASP A 23 8.89 15.27 -3.15
CA ASP A 23 7.92 14.48 -3.91
C ASP A 23 6.95 15.43 -4.62
N ASP A 24 7.30 15.81 -5.85
CA ASP A 24 6.54 16.74 -6.69
C ASP A 24 5.32 16.11 -7.37
N ARG A 25 5.02 14.85 -7.06
CA ARG A 25 3.81 14.21 -7.59
C ARG A 25 2.55 14.97 -7.18
N SER A 26 1.56 15.01 -8.07
CA SER A 26 0.24 15.59 -7.76
C SER A 26 -0.42 14.86 -6.57
N PRO A 27 -1.33 15.53 -5.83
CA PRO A 27 -2.08 14.89 -4.73
C PRO A 27 -2.80 13.59 -5.14
N SER A 28 -3.34 13.53 -6.35
CA SER A 28 -3.93 12.31 -6.93
C SER A 28 -2.91 11.18 -7.02
N LYS A 29 -1.74 11.44 -7.61
CA LYS A 29 -0.68 10.43 -7.76
C LYS A 29 -0.09 9.98 -6.42
N LYS A 30 -0.04 10.86 -5.41
CA LYS A 30 0.34 10.48 -4.04
C LYS A 30 -0.70 9.54 -3.42
N TYR A 31 -1.97 9.82 -3.62
CA TYR A 31 -3.06 8.99 -3.14
C TYR A 31 -3.05 7.60 -3.80
N GLU A 32 -3.00 7.53 -5.13
CA GLU A 32 -2.88 6.27 -5.88
C GLU A 32 -1.64 5.46 -5.45
N GLY A 33 -0.50 6.13 -5.29
CA GLY A 33 0.74 5.50 -4.84
C GLY A 33 0.65 4.94 -3.42
N ALA A 34 0.02 5.68 -2.49
CA ALA A 34 -0.18 5.21 -1.11
C ALA A 34 -1.04 3.94 -1.06
N ILE A 35 -2.09 3.86 -1.90
CA ILE A 35 -2.93 2.66 -2.03
C ILE A 35 -2.13 1.48 -2.57
N ALA A 36 -1.45 1.66 -3.69
CA ALA A 36 -0.71 0.59 -4.34
C ALA A 36 0.38 0.01 -3.42
N VAL A 37 1.16 0.88 -2.79
CA VAL A 37 2.21 0.48 -1.84
C VAL A 37 1.62 -0.26 -0.65
N GLY A 38 0.52 0.25 -0.05
CA GLY A 38 -0.12 -0.39 1.09
C GLY A 38 -0.63 -1.80 0.76
N GLN A 39 -1.33 -1.95 -0.35
CA GLN A 39 -1.85 -3.25 -0.77
C GLN A 39 -0.74 -4.27 -1.04
N ILE A 40 0.32 -3.87 -1.74
CA ILE A 40 1.43 -4.77 -2.05
C ILE A 40 2.19 -5.13 -0.78
N SER A 41 2.64 -4.14 0.00
CA SER A 41 3.49 -4.36 1.17
C SER A 41 2.79 -5.22 2.21
N CYS A 42 1.53 -4.89 2.57
CA CYS A 42 0.82 -5.62 3.62
C CYS A 42 0.38 -7.01 3.16
N SER A 43 0.05 -7.20 1.88
CA SER A 43 -0.20 -8.54 1.34
C SER A 43 1.05 -9.42 1.37
N MET A 44 2.21 -8.86 1.05
CA MET A 44 3.49 -9.58 1.13
C MET A 44 3.84 -9.95 2.57
N SER A 45 3.67 -9.01 3.52
CA SER A 45 3.87 -9.28 4.95
C SER A 45 2.94 -10.38 5.46
N PHE A 46 1.66 -10.36 5.08
CA PHE A 46 0.70 -11.40 5.43
C PHE A 46 1.08 -12.77 4.85
N VAL A 47 1.50 -12.85 3.59
CA VAL A 47 1.96 -14.11 2.96
C VAL A 47 3.22 -14.62 3.67
N SER A 48 4.16 -13.74 4.01
CA SER A 48 5.38 -14.08 4.75
C SER A 48 5.08 -14.65 6.14
N ALA A 49 4.17 -14.00 6.91
CA ALA A 49 3.74 -14.47 8.21
C ALA A 49 3.14 -15.88 8.13
N ASN A 50 2.24 -16.12 7.16
CA ASN A 50 1.64 -17.44 6.96
C ASN A 50 2.66 -18.50 6.58
N ALA A 51 3.63 -18.18 5.73
CA ALA A 51 4.69 -19.12 5.37
C ALA A 51 5.58 -19.45 6.59
N ASN A 52 5.93 -18.46 7.41
CA ASN A 52 6.70 -18.66 8.64
C ASN A 52 5.95 -19.56 9.62
N ALA A 53 4.64 -19.30 9.83
CA ALA A 53 3.80 -20.13 10.71
C ALA A 53 3.75 -21.59 10.26
N GLN A 54 3.61 -21.84 8.93
CA GLN A 54 3.63 -23.19 8.38
C GLN A 54 4.97 -23.92 8.58
N LEU A 55 6.07 -23.17 8.63
CA LEU A 55 7.41 -23.71 8.87
C LEU A 55 7.77 -23.79 10.36
N GLY A 56 6.87 -23.45 11.27
CA GLY A 56 7.11 -23.42 12.71
C GLY A 56 8.13 -22.35 13.14
N LYS A 57 8.35 -21.32 12.30
CA LYS A 57 9.23 -20.20 12.60
C LYS A 57 8.47 -19.13 13.37
N GLN A 58 9.15 -18.44 14.30
CA GLN A 58 8.61 -17.27 14.94
C GLN A 58 8.47 -16.13 13.93
N ASP A 59 7.38 -15.36 14.06
CA ASP A 59 7.21 -14.12 13.31
C ASP A 59 8.34 -13.13 13.65
N ASP A 60 8.92 -12.55 12.61
CA ASP A 60 9.86 -11.43 12.74
C ASP A 60 9.12 -10.09 12.48
N GLU A 61 9.80 -8.96 12.74
CA GLU A 61 9.23 -7.63 12.47
C GLU A 61 8.75 -7.44 11.02
N LYS A 62 9.33 -8.20 10.07
CA LYS A 62 8.96 -8.13 8.65
C LYS A 62 7.65 -8.84 8.35
N SER A 63 7.19 -9.69 9.26
CA SER A 63 5.90 -10.37 9.18
C SER A 63 4.79 -9.71 10.01
N ASP A 64 5.03 -8.53 10.58
CA ASP A 64 3.98 -7.72 11.25
C ASP A 64 3.03 -7.10 10.22
N TRP A 65 2.20 -7.94 9.62
CA TRP A 65 1.20 -7.51 8.64
C TRP A 65 0.09 -6.65 9.26
N ARG A 66 -0.22 -6.81 10.56
CA ARG A 66 -1.24 -5.99 11.25
C ARG A 66 -0.74 -4.57 11.47
N GLY A 67 0.48 -4.40 11.95
CA GLY A 67 1.14 -3.10 12.03
C GLY A 67 1.27 -2.45 10.66
N CYS A 68 1.62 -3.22 9.63
CA CYS A 68 1.64 -2.74 8.25
C CYS A 68 0.28 -2.19 7.80
N ILE A 69 -0.83 -2.89 8.08
CA ILE A 69 -2.18 -2.43 7.71
C ILE A 69 -2.50 -1.09 8.40
N GLU A 70 -2.26 -0.97 9.70
CA GLU A 70 -2.57 0.26 10.45
C GLU A 70 -1.71 1.43 9.96
N GLU A 71 -0.44 1.22 9.72
CA GLU A 71 0.46 2.24 9.16
C GLU A 71 -0.04 2.71 7.78
N HIS A 72 -0.33 1.79 6.88
CA HIS A 72 -0.76 2.14 5.53
C HIS A 72 -2.16 2.73 5.46
N LYS A 73 -3.09 2.35 6.33
CA LYS A 73 -4.37 3.05 6.50
C LYS A 73 -4.15 4.52 6.85
N GLY A 74 -3.21 4.81 7.74
CA GLY A 74 -2.80 6.18 8.08
C GLY A 74 -2.22 6.94 6.89
N ARG A 75 -1.33 6.32 6.12
CA ARG A 75 -0.72 6.91 4.92
C ARG A 75 -1.76 7.19 3.82
N VAL A 76 -2.65 6.25 3.55
CA VAL A 76 -3.76 6.42 2.59
C VAL A 76 -4.69 7.54 3.03
N LYS A 77 -5.03 7.61 4.33
CA LYS A 77 -5.83 8.70 4.88
C LYS A 77 -5.18 10.05 4.67
N PHE A 78 -3.91 10.19 5.00
CA PHE A 78 -3.17 11.44 4.83
C PHE A 78 -3.16 11.90 3.37
N ALA A 79 -2.89 10.98 2.43
CA ALA A 79 -2.89 11.27 1.01
C ALA A 79 -4.31 11.59 0.48
N TYR A 80 -5.34 10.89 0.96
CA TYR A 80 -6.74 11.18 0.67
C TYR A 80 -7.13 12.60 1.13
N ASP A 81 -6.82 12.96 2.37
CA ASP A 81 -7.16 14.27 2.94
C ASP A 81 -6.54 15.43 2.13
N ALA A 82 -5.30 15.23 1.67
CA ALA A 82 -4.62 16.20 0.80
C ALA A 82 -5.29 16.29 -0.58
N PHE A 83 -5.64 15.15 -1.18
CA PHE A 83 -6.27 15.10 -2.49
C PHE A 83 -7.71 15.63 -2.46
N ALA A 84 -8.52 15.25 -1.47
CA ALA A 84 -9.90 15.68 -1.34
C ALA A 84 -10.06 17.21 -1.24
N LYS A 85 -9.05 17.92 -0.71
CA LYS A 85 -9.03 19.40 -0.67
C LYS A 85 -8.95 20.03 -2.07
N THR A 86 -8.42 19.32 -3.05
CA THR A 86 -8.30 19.82 -4.43
C THR A 86 -9.55 19.59 -5.26
N VAL A 87 -10.43 18.68 -4.84
CA VAL A 87 -11.67 18.32 -5.56
C VAL A 87 -12.76 19.31 -5.21
N LYS A 88 -13.26 20.03 -6.22
CA LYS A 88 -14.24 21.11 -6.01
C LYS A 88 -15.68 20.66 -6.14
N LYS A 89 -15.96 19.75 -7.09
CA LYS A 89 -17.33 19.31 -7.37
C LYS A 89 -17.85 18.35 -6.30
N PRO A 90 -19.05 18.59 -5.73
CA PRO A 90 -19.59 17.76 -4.65
C PRO A 90 -19.76 16.28 -5.04
N ALA A 91 -20.22 16.00 -6.27
CA ALA A 91 -20.42 14.63 -6.74
C ALA A 91 -19.08 13.87 -6.85
N ALA A 92 -18.04 14.49 -7.42
CA ALA A 92 -16.70 13.92 -7.47
C ALA A 92 -16.12 13.68 -6.07
N ARG A 93 -16.34 14.63 -5.13
CA ARG A 93 -15.89 14.46 -3.74
C ARG A 93 -16.59 13.29 -3.05
N ALA A 94 -17.87 13.07 -3.30
CA ALA A 94 -18.63 11.94 -2.77
C ALA A 94 -18.07 10.61 -3.32
N ALA A 95 -17.85 10.50 -4.63
CA ALA A 95 -17.27 9.32 -5.25
C ALA A 95 -15.84 9.02 -4.74
N LEU A 96 -15.00 10.06 -4.59
CA LEU A 96 -13.65 9.92 -4.02
C LEU A 96 -13.69 9.42 -2.57
N LYS A 97 -14.66 9.88 -1.77
CA LYS A 97 -14.86 9.41 -0.39
C LYS A 97 -15.23 7.93 -0.35
N GLU A 98 -16.17 7.51 -1.20
CA GLU A 98 -16.55 6.09 -1.28
C GLU A 98 -15.40 5.21 -1.75
N HIS A 99 -14.61 5.66 -2.74
CA HIS A 99 -13.40 4.99 -3.16
C HIS A 99 -12.41 4.82 -2.00
N TYR A 100 -12.20 5.87 -1.19
CA TYR A 100 -11.33 5.81 -0.01
C TYR A 100 -11.82 4.75 1.00
N ILE A 101 -13.14 4.75 1.32
CA ILE A 101 -13.72 3.78 2.26
C ILE A 101 -13.50 2.35 1.79
N LEU A 102 -13.76 2.06 0.51
CA LEU A 102 -13.58 0.72 -0.07
C LEU A 102 -12.11 0.29 -0.10
N THR A 103 -11.21 1.24 -0.35
CA THR A 103 -9.76 0.99 -0.32
C THR A 103 -9.28 0.63 1.08
N VAL A 104 -9.69 1.39 2.10
CA VAL A 104 -9.35 1.09 3.50
C VAL A 104 -9.96 -0.25 3.95
N SER A 105 -11.19 -0.55 3.50
CA SER A 105 -11.82 -1.85 3.76
C SER A 105 -11.06 -3.01 3.09
N SER A 106 -10.54 -2.81 1.88
CA SER A 106 -9.70 -3.80 1.20
C SER A 106 -8.38 -4.06 1.92
N LEU A 107 -7.74 -3.00 2.45
CA LEU A 107 -6.54 -3.15 3.29
C LEU A 107 -6.85 -3.90 4.59
N ALA A 108 -7.91 -3.51 5.29
CA ALA A 108 -8.34 -4.19 6.51
C ALA A 108 -8.71 -5.66 6.27
N GLY A 109 -9.21 -5.96 5.08
CA GLY A 109 -9.63 -7.31 4.69
C GLY A 109 -8.52 -8.20 4.13
N ILE A 110 -7.23 -7.82 4.24
CA ILE A 110 -6.10 -8.67 3.80
C ILE A 110 -6.08 -9.98 4.61
N GLU A 111 -6.46 -9.94 5.88
CA GLU A 111 -6.67 -11.15 6.67
C GLU A 111 -8.04 -11.78 6.33
N PRO A 112 -8.10 -13.11 6.09
CA PRO A 112 -9.37 -13.81 6.03
C PRO A 112 -10.12 -13.70 7.36
N GLU A 113 -11.45 -13.60 7.30
CA GLU A 113 -12.28 -13.66 8.50
C GLU A 113 -12.22 -15.07 9.14
N SER A 114 -12.45 -15.14 10.44
CA SER A 114 -12.43 -16.42 11.17
C SER A 114 -13.42 -17.40 10.54
N GLY A 115 -12.91 -18.54 10.09
CA GLY A 115 -13.71 -19.58 9.40
C GLY A 115 -14.01 -19.29 7.93
N GLU A 116 -13.51 -18.19 7.38
CA GLU A 116 -13.67 -17.87 5.95
C GLU A 116 -12.87 -18.85 5.08
N ILE A 117 -13.53 -19.51 4.14
CA ILE A 117 -12.84 -20.36 3.16
C ILE A 117 -12.17 -19.50 2.07
N VAL A 118 -11.10 -20.03 1.47
CA VAL A 118 -10.28 -19.32 0.46
C VAL A 118 -11.13 -18.74 -0.68
N LEU A 119 -12.17 -19.45 -1.12
CA LEU A 119 -13.02 -18.98 -2.21
C LEU A 119 -13.85 -17.76 -1.81
N SER A 120 -14.41 -17.74 -0.60
CA SER A 120 -15.17 -16.61 -0.06
C SER A 120 -14.26 -15.40 0.13
N TYR A 121 -13.07 -15.60 0.69
CA TYR A 121 -12.05 -14.57 0.84
C TYR A 121 -11.71 -13.91 -0.50
N ARG A 122 -11.37 -14.73 -1.52
CA ARG A 122 -11.04 -14.21 -2.86
C ARG A 122 -12.20 -13.44 -3.48
N ARG A 123 -13.43 -13.93 -3.32
CA ARG A 123 -14.64 -13.26 -3.81
C ARG A 123 -14.80 -11.90 -3.12
N ARG A 124 -14.71 -11.85 -1.79
CA ARG A 124 -14.81 -10.60 -1.01
C ARG A 124 -13.77 -9.57 -1.46
N GLN A 125 -12.50 -9.98 -1.63
CA GLN A 125 -11.44 -9.09 -2.10
C GLN A 125 -11.69 -8.60 -3.54
N ALA A 126 -12.15 -9.46 -4.43
CA ALA A 126 -12.50 -9.10 -5.80
C ALA A 126 -13.67 -8.10 -5.84
N GLU A 127 -14.72 -8.32 -5.05
CA GLU A 127 -15.86 -7.41 -4.96
C GLU A 127 -15.47 -6.02 -4.45
N LEU A 128 -14.64 -5.95 -3.40
CA LEU A 128 -14.13 -4.66 -2.90
C LEU A 128 -13.33 -3.91 -3.97
N LYS A 129 -12.49 -4.63 -4.73
CA LYS A 129 -11.71 -4.04 -5.81
C LYS A 129 -12.60 -3.52 -6.95
N VAL A 130 -13.59 -4.31 -7.37
CA VAL A 130 -14.55 -3.89 -8.41
C VAL A 130 -15.28 -2.63 -7.99
N ARG A 131 -15.86 -2.62 -6.79
CA ARG A 131 -16.58 -1.46 -6.26
C ARG A 131 -15.67 -0.23 -6.11
N ALA A 132 -14.42 -0.40 -5.67
CA ALA A 132 -13.47 0.70 -5.59
C ALA A 132 -13.19 1.29 -6.99
N ASN A 133 -12.95 0.43 -8.00
CA ASN A 133 -12.74 0.88 -9.37
C ASN A 133 -13.96 1.61 -9.95
N GLU A 134 -15.19 1.15 -9.66
CA GLU A 134 -16.42 1.84 -10.06
C GLU A 134 -16.49 3.26 -9.47
N GLN A 135 -16.15 3.42 -8.19
CA GLN A 135 -16.15 4.74 -7.56
C GLN A 135 -15.01 5.64 -8.09
N TRP A 136 -13.86 5.06 -8.43
CA TRP A 136 -12.79 5.80 -9.09
C TRP A 136 -13.22 6.30 -10.47
N THR A 137 -13.81 5.43 -11.29
CA THR A 137 -14.35 5.82 -12.60
C THR A 137 -15.40 6.91 -12.48
N ARG A 138 -16.31 6.78 -11.50
CA ARG A 138 -17.30 7.80 -11.21
C ARG A 138 -16.65 9.14 -10.82
N PHE A 139 -15.63 9.09 -9.97
CA PHE A 139 -14.86 10.28 -9.62
C PHE A 139 -14.26 10.95 -10.86
N GLU A 140 -13.64 10.19 -11.76
CA GLU A 140 -13.03 10.73 -12.99
C GLU A 140 -14.05 11.39 -13.92
N VAL A 141 -15.24 10.81 -14.04
CA VAL A 141 -16.34 11.38 -14.85
C VAL A 141 -16.91 12.66 -14.24
N GLU A 142 -17.04 12.69 -12.92
CA GLU A 142 -17.65 13.82 -12.19
C GLU A 142 -16.66 14.97 -11.93
N ASN A 143 -15.34 14.73 -11.98
CA ASN A 143 -14.31 15.74 -11.68
C ASN A 143 -13.96 16.59 -12.89
#